data_cbf033a1901ab443a2e9da1dd1728282
#
_entry.id   cbf033a1901ab443a2e9da1dd1728282
#
_cell.length_a   1.000
_cell.length_b   1.000
_cell.length_c   1.000
_cell.angle_alpha   90.00
_cell.angle_beta   90.00
_cell.angle_gamma   90.00
#
_symmetry.space_group_name_H-M   'P 1'
#
loop_
_entity.id
_entity.type
_entity.pdbx_description
1 polymer ?
#
loop_
_entity_poly.entity_id
_entity_poly.type
_entity_poly.pdbx_seq_one_letter_code
_entity_poly.pdbx_strand_id
1 'polypeptide(L)'
;MNTSNKWVENLKYEGYEHHCNSQQDLAAIKKLGRIWRETLKRTGIKPPSTMFELGCGGGKHLAALALNGFHVHGIDVSPEVVTRCQNYLNEVSRFADTSILATAEKADIFEYNSSAQYDLTYHFGVVEHFLQVSERMMIWKKLYDLTKPGGWVMSAVPNGSHLWREHIRKNNLCGYNIPEIDYSVTLHEKELIDSGFQNVIAIPWNYFGFAKGIVKGKINKALAKTVFLTSNGVMPVVPLPRTCKERFAHSLLVLGKKTM
;
A
#
# COMPACT_ATOMS: atom_id res chain seq x y z
N MET A 1 6.23 -24.22 -3.00
CA MET A 1 6.82 -23.03 -2.30
C MET A 1 5.67 -22.12 -1.98
N ASN A 2 5.48 -21.72 -0.72
CA ASN A 2 4.42 -20.80 -0.33
C ASN A 2 4.72 -19.36 -0.83
N THR A 3 3.75 -18.47 -0.73
CA THR A 3 3.86 -17.09 -1.23
C THR A 3 4.99 -16.32 -0.54
N SER A 4 5.11 -16.45 0.77
CA SER A 4 6.17 -15.81 1.56
C SER A 4 7.57 -16.18 1.06
N ASN A 5 7.83 -17.47 0.81
CA ASN A 5 9.12 -17.93 0.32
C ASN A 5 9.45 -17.40 -1.09
N LYS A 6 8.43 -17.24 -1.96
CA LYS A 6 8.63 -16.63 -3.28
C LYS A 6 9.08 -15.17 -3.18
N TRP A 7 8.52 -14.42 -2.24
CA TRP A 7 8.94 -13.04 -1.98
C TRP A 7 10.36 -12.96 -1.43
N VAL A 8 10.72 -13.80 -0.46
CA VAL A 8 12.09 -13.87 0.07
C VAL A 8 13.10 -14.10 -1.05
N GLU A 9 12.87 -15.08 -1.90
CA GLU A 9 13.76 -15.41 -3.03
C GLU A 9 13.86 -14.26 -4.05
N ASN A 10 12.73 -13.63 -4.42
CA ASN A 10 12.72 -12.53 -5.40
C ASN A 10 13.41 -11.27 -4.91
N LEU A 11 13.41 -11.01 -3.60
CA LEU A 11 13.92 -9.76 -3.02
C LEU A 11 15.27 -9.91 -2.32
N LYS A 12 15.88 -11.09 -2.42
CA LYS A 12 17.14 -11.40 -1.72
C LYS A 12 18.28 -10.46 -2.09
N TYR A 13 18.44 -10.12 -3.36
CA TYR A 13 19.59 -9.38 -3.86
C TYR A 13 19.28 -7.93 -4.22
N GLU A 14 18.08 -7.62 -4.61
CA GLU A 14 17.69 -6.28 -5.06
C GLU A 14 16.23 -5.96 -4.76
N GLY A 15 15.87 -4.70 -4.91
CA GLY A 15 14.51 -4.19 -4.70
C GLY A 15 14.28 -3.56 -3.34
N TYR A 16 13.33 -2.64 -3.31
CA TYR A 16 12.96 -1.86 -2.13
C TYR A 16 14.13 -1.08 -1.49
N GLU A 17 15.10 -0.63 -2.31
CA GLU A 17 16.16 0.25 -1.84
C GLU A 17 15.68 1.70 -1.87
N HIS A 18 15.81 2.37 -0.73
CA HIS A 18 15.53 3.78 -0.58
C HIS A 18 16.68 4.45 0.16
N HIS A 19 16.95 5.71 -0.16
CA HIS A 19 17.99 6.49 0.47
C HIS A 19 17.49 7.89 0.83
N CYS A 20 18.10 8.45 1.87
CA CYS A 20 17.93 9.84 2.26
C CYS A 20 19.33 10.44 2.38
N ASN A 21 19.79 11.14 1.34
CA ASN A 21 21.16 11.65 1.22
C ASN A 21 21.24 13.18 1.28
N SER A 22 20.10 13.86 1.38
CA SER A 22 20.03 15.33 1.39
C SER A 22 18.78 15.84 2.10
N GLN A 23 18.79 17.13 2.45
CA GLN A 23 17.60 17.83 2.96
C GLN A 23 16.47 17.91 1.91
N GLN A 24 16.82 17.87 0.62
CA GLN A 24 15.83 17.82 -0.46
C GLN A 24 15.12 16.45 -0.48
N ASP A 25 15.87 15.35 -0.26
CA ASP A 25 15.28 14.02 -0.13
C ASP A 25 14.35 13.98 1.08
N LEU A 26 14.80 14.49 2.22
CA LEU A 26 13.98 14.55 3.43
C LEU A 26 12.67 15.30 3.20
N ALA A 27 12.72 16.46 2.56
CA ALA A 27 11.52 17.23 2.23
C ALA A 27 10.59 16.49 1.26
N ALA A 28 11.14 15.74 0.30
CA ALA A 28 10.37 14.91 -0.62
C ALA A 28 9.72 13.71 0.09
N ILE A 29 10.44 13.05 1.01
CA ILE A 29 9.93 11.94 1.83
C ILE A 29 8.81 12.42 2.73
N LYS A 30 8.97 13.57 3.41
CA LYS A 30 7.98 14.16 4.30
C LYS A 30 6.67 14.51 3.59
N LYS A 31 6.71 14.75 2.29
CA LYS A 31 5.52 15.09 1.51
C LYS A 31 4.60 13.89 1.35
N LEU A 32 3.54 13.83 2.14
CA LEU A 32 2.54 12.77 2.04
C LEU A 32 1.94 12.68 0.62
N GLY A 33 2.00 11.49 0.05
CA GLY A 33 1.38 11.19 -1.21
C GLY A 33 -0.15 11.39 -1.18
N ARG A 34 -0.77 11.48 -2.35
CA ARG A 34 -2.22 11.70 -2.48
C ARG A 34 -3.03 10.61 -1.76
N ILE A 35 -2.57 9.35 -1.80
CA ILE A 35 -3.25 8.23 -1.15
C ILE A 35 -3.33 8.44 0.36
N TRP A 36 -2.27 8.91 1.00
CA TRP A 36 -2.26 9.21 2.43
C TRP A 36 -3.15 10.38 2.78
N ARG A 37 -3.11 11.46 1.98
CA ARG A 37 -4.00 12.61 2.21
C ARG A 37 -5.48 12.23 2.12
N GLU A 38 -5.84 11.37 1.16
CA GLU A 38 -7.21 10.87 1.02
C GLU A 38 -7.60 9.95 2.17
N THR A 39 -6.72 9.01 2.55
CA THR A 39 -6.94 8.10 3.68
C THR A 39 -7.15 8.89 4.98
N LEU A 40 -6.23 9.79 5.33
CA LEU A 40 -6.31 10.57 6.56
C LEU A 40 -7.54 11.48 6.59
N LYS A 41 -7.91 12.08 5.45
CA LYS A 41 -9.13 12.86 5.31
C LYS A 41 -10.38 12.06 5.62
N ARG A 42 -10.48 10.82 5.11
CA ARG A 42 -11.66 9.97 5.27
C ARG A 42 -11.77 9.31 6.62
N THR A 43 -10.64 8.90 7.17
CA THR A 43 -10.59 8.22 8.46
C THR A 43 -10.63 9.19 9.65
N GLY A 44 -10.21 10.44 9.44
CA GLY A 44 -10.05 11.43 10.49
C GLY A 44 -8.85 11.18 11.41
N ILE A 45 -7.99 10.20 11.07
CA ILE A 45 -6.79 9.86 11.84
C ILE A 45 -5.78 11.01 11.79
N LYS A 46 -5.23 11.37 12.95
CA LYS A 46 -4.29 12.48 13.12
C LYS A 46 -3.10 12.06 13.99
N PRO A 47 -1.92 12.67 13.84
CA PRO A 47 -0.82 12.45 14.78
C PRO A 47 -1.26 12.80 16.22
N PRO A 48 -0.75 12.05 17.21
CA PRO A 48 0.26 10.98 17.18
C PRO A 48 -0.33 9.54 17.08
N SER A 49 -1.31 9.29 16.22
CA SER A 49 -1.90 7.95 16.07
C SER A 49 -0.88 6.89 15.71
N THR A 50 -1.17 5.63 16.12
CA THR A 50 -0.36 4.46 15.85
C THR A 50 -0.81 3.75 14.58
N MET A 51 0.14 3.31 13.74
CA MET A 51 -0.14 2.65 12.47
C MET A 51 0.68 1.37 12.28
N PHE A 52 0.13 0.38 11.59
CA PHE A 52 0.78 -0.88 11.29
C PHE A 52 0.77 -1.16 9.78
N GLU A 53 1.94 -1.43 9.20
CA GLU A 53 2.11 -1.81 7.80
C GLU A 53 2.44 -3.29 7.65
N LEU A 54 1.58 -4.02 6.95
CA LEU A 54 1.87 -5.38 6.50
C LEU A 54 2.61 -5.33 5.16
N GLY A 55 3.78 -5.98 5.08
CA GLY A 55 4.63 -5.95 3.90
C GLY A 55 5.26 -4.56 3.70
N CYS A 56 5.98 -4.07 4.70
CA CYS A 56 6.49 -2.70 4.71
C CYS A 56 7.58 -2.41 3.67
N GLY A 57 8.12 -3.46 3.03
CA GLY A 57 9.16 -3.32 2.03
C GLY A 57 10.34 -2.48 2.53
N GLY A 58 10.85 -1.60 1.70
CA GLY A 58 11.95 -0.68 2.05
C GLY A 58 11.58 0.50 2.95
N GLY A 59 10.38 0.53 3.57
CA GLY A 59 10.00 1.51 4.59
C GLY A 59 9.58 2.88 4.07
N LYS A 60 9.32 3.04 2.79
CA LYS A 60 8.95 4.34 2.20
C LYS A 60 7.75 4.99 2.90
N HIS A 61 6.73 4.21 3.22
CA HIS A 61 5.53 4.71 3.89
C HIS A 61 5.77 4.92 5.38
N LEU A 62 6.55 4.03 6.02
CA LEU A 62 6.95 4.20 7.42
C LEU A 62 7.65 5.54 7.64
N ALA A 63 8.68 5.85 6.83
CA ALA A 63 9.43 7.09 6.92
C ALA A 63 8.54 8.32 6.70
N ALA A 64 7.70 8.31 5.64
CA ALA A 64 6.83 9.42 5.32
C ALA A 64 5.82 9.72 6.44
N LEU A 65 5.20 8.70 7.01
CA LEU A 65 4.24 8.85 8.10
C LEU A 65 4.92 9.29 9.40
N ALA A 66 6.05 8.70 9.75
CA ALA A 66 6.78 9.07 10.96
C ALA A 66 7.28 10.53 10.92
N LEU A 67 7.76 11.03 9.77
CA LEU A 67 8.09 12.45 9.59
C LEU A 67 6.89 13.39 9.70
N ASN A 68 5.68 12.87 9.64
CA ASN A 68 4.43 13.60 9.87
C ASN A 68 3.84 13.37 11.28
N GLY A 69 4.62 12.79 12.20
CA GLY A 69 4.28 12.66 13.61
C GLY A 69 3.43 11.43 13.96
N PHE A 70 3.30 10.45 13.05
CA PHE A 70 2.68 9.16 13.36
C PHE A 70 3.69 8.18 13.96
N HIS A 71 3.22 7.25 14.79
CA HIS A 71 4.00 6.13 15.29
C HIS A 71 3.74 4.92 14.40
N VAL A 72 4.72 4.46 13.66
CA VAL A 72 4.50 3.45 12.63
C VAL A 72 5.34 2.21 12.88
N HIS A 73 4.71 1.05 12.84
CA HIS A 73 5.36 -0.24 12.90
C HIS A 73 5.08 -1.03 11.62
N GLY A 74 6.10 -1.64 11.04
CA GLY A 74 5.95 -2.45 9.84
C GLY A 74 6.55 -3.84 10.01
N ILE A 75 5.98 -4.82 9.33
CA ILE A 75 6.56 -6.16 9.19
C ILE A 75 6.78 -6.49 7.73
N ASP A 76 7.82 -7.26 7.45
CA ASP A 76 8.05 -7.88 6.14
C ASP A 76 8.62 -9.29 6.35
N VAL A 77 8.35 -10.18 5.41
CA VAL A 77 8.80 -11.58 5.48
C VAL A 77 10.27 -11.74 5.10
N SER A 78 10.82 -10.82 4.30
CA SER A 78 12.22 -10.86 3.83
C SER A 78 13.16 -10.17 4.82
N PRO A 79 14.11 -10.90 5.43
CA PRO A 79 15.07 -10.31 6.35
C PRO A 79 15.98 -9.27 5.67
N GLU A 80 16.32 -9.47 4.40
CA GLU A 80 17.16 -8.54 3.63
C GLU A 80 16.41 -7.22 3.36
N VAL A 81 15.11 -7.30 3.06
CA VAL A 81 14.26 -6.12 2.85
C VAL A 81 14.11 -5.35 4.17
N VAL A 82 13.89 -6.05 5.29
CA VAL A 82 13.81 -5.42 6.61
C VAL A 82 15.12 -4.70 6.97
N THR A 83 16.27 -5.30 6.66
CA THR A 83 17.58 -4.66 6.87
C THR A 83 17.71 -3.37 6.04
N ARG A 84 17.31 -3.39 4.76
CA ARG A 84 17.29 -2.19 3.90
C ARG A 84 16.35 -1.12 4.47
N CYS A 85 15.17 -1.54 4.93
CA CYS A 85 14.20 -0.65 5.58
C CYS A 85 14.79 0.03 6.82
N GLN A 86 15.38 -0.74 7.73
CA GLN A 86 16.00 -0.20 8.95
C GLN A 86 17.12 0.78 8.63
N ASN A 87 17.99 0.46 7.65
CA ASN A 87 19.04 1.37 7.20
C ASN A 87 18.47 2.68 6.67
N TYR A 88 17.43 2.61 5.84
CA TYR A 88 16.75 3.79 5.32
C TYR A 88 16.11 4.64 6.43
N LEU A 89 15.43 4.03 7.40
CA LEU A 89 14.85 4.75 8.54
C LEU A 89 15.91 5.45 9.37
N ASN A 90 17.09 4.82 9.55
CA ASN A 90 18.24 5.43 10.23
C ASN A 90 18.80 6.64 9.45
N GLU A 91 18.90 6.54 8.12
CA GLU A 91 19.29 7.68 7.28
C GLU A 91 18.31 8.83 7.43
N VAL A 92 17.00 8.56 7.37
CA VAL A 92 15.95 9.58 7.53
C VAL A 92 16.03 10.24 8.90
N SER A 93 16.19 9.48 9.98
CA SER A 93 16.36 10.02 11.35
C SER A 93 17.55 10.96 11.44
N ARG A 94 18.69 10.56 10.86
CA ARG A 94 19.92 11.37 10.85
C ARG A 94 19.72 12.70 10.14
N PHE A 95 19.07 12.72 8.96
CA PHE A 95 18.82 13.96 8.22
C PHE A 95 17.70 14.81 8.83
N ALA A 96 16.76 14.20 9.53
CA ALA A 96 15.72 14.92 10.26
C ALA A 96 16.20 15.54 11.58
N ASP A 97 17.44 15.23 12.01
CA ASP A 97 18.02 15.63 13.31
C ASP A 97 17.07 15.31 14.47
N THR A 98 16.36 14.21 14.37
CA THR A 98 15.43 13.72 15.39
C THR A 98 15.14 12.22 15.20
N SER A 99 14.83 11.55 16.30
CA SER A 99 14.32 10.17 16.21
C SER A 99 12.93 10.16 15.62
N ILE A 100 12.78 9.47 14.49
CA ILE A 100 11.45 9.19 13.94
C ILE A 100 10.84 7.95 14.61
N LEU A 101 9.54 7.98 14.86
CA LEU A 101 8.83 6.87 15.51
C LEU A 101 8.36 5.85 14.46
N ALA A 102 9.34 5.22 13.81
CA ALA A 102 9.15 4.16 12.83
C ALA A 102 10.04 2.96 13.15
N THR A 103 9.47 1.77 13.12
CA THR A 103 10.18 0.51 13.34
C THR A 103 9.76 -0.51 12.28
N ALA A 104 10.69 -1.42 11.94
CA ALA A 104 10.43 -2.53 11.04
C ALA A 104 11.05 -3.82 11.62
N GLU A 105 10.32 -4.93 11.51
CA GLU A 105 10.82 -6.23 11.92
C GLU A 105 10.51 -7.34 10.91
N LYS A 106 11.33 -8.38 10.92
CA LYS A 106 11.10 -9.57 10.10
C LYS A 106 10.02 -10.43 10.76
N ALA A 107 8.87 -10.57 10.10
CA ALA A 107 7.81 -11.48 10.54
C ALA A 107 6.96 -11.97 9.36
N ASP A 108 6.46 -13.20 9.47
CA ASP A 108 5.38 -13.69 8.62
C ASP A 108 4.05 -13.37 9.31
N ILE A 109 3.09 -12.80 8.59
CA ILE A 109 1.79 -12.40 9.14
C ILE A 109 1.03 -13.56 9.76
N PHE A 110 1.19 -14.77 9.24
CA PHE A 110 0.51 -15.95 9.77
C PHE A 110 1.03 -16.36 11.15
N GLU A 111 2.30 -16.09 11.42
CA GLU A 111 2.96 -16.39 12.69
C GLU A 111 3.03 -15.17 13.62
N TYR A 112 2.81 -13.96 13.09
CA TYR A 112 2.90 -12.73 13.84
C TYR A 112 1.87 -12.66 14.97
N ASN A 113 2.34 -12.53 16.19
CA ASN A 113 1.51 -12.38 17.38
C ASN A 113 1.93 -11.13 18.14
N SER A 114 1.00 -10.20 18.29
CA SER A 114 1.21 -8.97 19.06
C SER A 114 -0.05 -8.63 19.83
N SER A 115 0.11 -8.18 21.08
CA SER A 115 -0.98 -7.58 21.85
C SER A 115 -1.20 -6.11 21.51
N ALA A 116 -0.30 -5.50 20.75
CA ALA A 116 -0.44 -4.12 20.30
C ALA A 116 -1.61 -3.98 19.32
N GLN A 117 -2.33 -2.89 19.45
CA GLN A 117 -3.39 -2.51 18.53
C GLN A 117 -3.12 -1.12 17.97
N TYR A 118 -3.56 -0.89 16.74
CA TYR A 118 -3.23 0.29 15.95
C TYR A 118 -4.50 1.04 15.53
N ASP A 119 -4.38 2.37 15.40
CA ASP A 119 -5.46 3.24 14.92
C ASP A 119 -5.73 3.00 13.43
N LEU A 120 -4.68 2.60 12.67
CA LEU A 120 -4.75 2.20 11.28
C LEU A 120 -3.85 0.98 11.03
N THR A 121 -4.42 -0.09 10.50
CA THR A 121 -3.64 -1.17 9.88
C THR A 121 -3.70 -1.03 8.36
N TYR A 122 -2.61 -1.29 7.65
CA TYR A 122 -2.62 -1.12 6.19
C TYR A 122 -1.61 -2.00 5.46
N HIS A 123 -1.83 -2.13 4.15
CA HIS A 123 -0.86 -2.71 3.23
C HIS A 123 -0.95 -2.12 1.83
N PHE A 124 0.13 -2.27 1.09
CA PHE A 124 0.23 -1.94 -0.33
C PHE A 124 0.68 -3.16 -1.11
N GLY A 125 -0.20 -3.74 -1.92
CA GLY A 125 0.21 -4.82 -2.81
C GLY A 125 0.62 -6.11 -2.09
N VAL A 126 -0.15 -6.60 -1.11
CA VAL A 126 0.18 -7.81 -0.35
C VAL A 126 -0.85 -8.91 -0.51
N VAL A 127 -2.11 -8.65 -0.16
CA VAL A 127 -3.13 -9.72 -0.05
C VAL A 127 -3.46 -10.37 -1.39
N GLU A 128 -3.30 -9.68 -2.50
CA GLU A 128 -3.56 -10.21 -3.85
C GLU A 128 -2.63 -11.36 -4.24
N HIS A 129 -1.49 -11.48 -3.59
CA HIS A 129 -0.53 -12.55 -3.84
C HIS A 129 -0.89 -13.87 -3.14
N PHE A 130 -1.86 -13.87 -2.25
CA PHE A 130 -2.38 -15.07 -1.60
C PHE A 130 -3.57 -15.61 -2.40
N LEU A 131 -3.31 -16.63 -3.21
CA LEU A 131 -4.29 -17.13 -4.17
C LEU A 131 -5.46 -17.85 -3.50
N GLN A 132 -5.25 -18.46 -2.34
CA GLN A 132 -6.29 -19.17 -1.59
C GLN A 132 -7.12 -18.17 -0.77
N VAL A 133 -8.44 -18.28 -0.87
CA VAL A 133 -9.38 -17.45 -0.10
C VAL A 133 -9.13 -17.59 1.40
N SER A 134 -8.86 -18.80 1.88
CA SER A 134 -8.58 -19.08 3.29
C SER A 134 -7.38 -18.29 3.82
N GLU A 135 -6.28 -18.21 3.05
CA GLU A 135 -5.10 -17.43 3.44
C GLU A 135 -5.43 -15.94 3.53
N ARG A 136 -6.14 -15.39 2.54
CA ARG A 136 -6.56 -13.98 2.56
C ARG A 136 -7.47 -13.67 3.74
N MET A 137 -8.43 -14.55 4.05
CA MET A 137 -9.33 -14.39 5.20
C MET A 137 -8.57 -14.45 6.53
N MET A 138 -7.53 -15.29 6.64
CA MET A 138 -6.65 -15.31 7.81
C MET A 138 -5.88 -13.98 7.95
N ILE A 139 -5.35 -13.42 6.86
CA ILE A 139 -4.68 -12.12 6.86
C ILE A 139 -5.64 -11.01 7.29
N TRP A 140 -6.84 -10.97 6.71
CA TRP A 140 -7.85 -9.98 7.08
C TRP A 140 -8.24 -10.08 8.56
N LYS A 141 -8.39 -11.30 9.08
CA LYS A 141 -8.65 -11.53 10.50
C LYS A 141 -7.52 -11.02 11.39
N LYS A 142 -6.27 -11.28 11.02
CA LYS A 142 -5.09 -10.74 11.72
C LYS A 142 -5.07 -9.21 11.72
N LEU A 143 -5.31 -8.57 10.57
CA LEU A 143 -5.40 -7.11 10.48
C LEU A 143 -6.57 -6.57 11.32
N TYR A 144 -7.72 -7.28 11.34
CA TYR A 144 -8.85 -6.92 12.21
C TYR A 144 -8.45 -6.97 13.70
N ASP A 145 -7.77 -8.02 14.13
CA ASP A 145 -7.34 -8.17 15.53
C ASP A 145 -6.33 -7.11 15.93
N LEU A 146 -5.39 -6.75 15.04
CA LEU A 146 -4.41 -5.69 15.23
C LEU A 146 -5.01 -4.27 15.15
N THR A 147 -6.22 -4.11 14.63
CA THR A 147 -6.88 -2.80 14.58
C THR A 147 -7.62 -2.53 15.89
N LYS A 148 -7.45 -1.35 16.47
CA LYS A 148 -8.19 -0.89 17.66
C LYS A 148 -9.70 -0.89 17.40
N PRO A 149 -10.55 -1.11 18.41
CA PRO A 149 -11.97 -0.73 18.31
C PRO A 149 -12.10 0.74 17.87
N GLY A 150 -12.94 1.01 16.88
CA GLY A 150 -13.07 2.34 16.25
C GLY A 150 -11.97 2.70 15.24
N GLY A 151 -10.91 1.90 15.14
CA GLY A 151 -9.82 2.07 14.17
C GLY A 151 -10.20 1.65 12.75
N TRP A 152 -9.25 1.77 11.84
CA TRP A 152 -9.45 1.55 10.41
C TRP A 152 -8.45 0.54 9.83
N VAL A 153 -8.86 -0.13 8.76
CA VAL A 153 -7.95 -0.82 7.84
C VAL A 153 -7.90 -0.08 6.52
N MET A 154 -6.73 -0.03 5.88
CA MET A 154 -6.52 0.45 4.52
C MET A 154 -5.84 -0.62 3.67
N SER A 155 -6.40 -0.89 2.51
CA SER A 155 -5.83 -1.80 1.53
C SER A 155 -5.69 -1.12 0.18
N ALA A 156 -4.53 -1.24 -0.45
CA ALA A 156 -4.28 -0.75 -1.79
C ALA A 156 -3.75 -1.89 -2.66
N VAL A 157 -4.54 -2.31 -3.67
CA VAL A 157 -4.21 -3.43 -4.56
C VAL A 157 -4.41 -3.05 -6.03
N PRO A 158 -3.80 -3.78 -6.98
CA PRO A 158 -4.12 -3.66 -8.40
C PRO A 158 -5.61 -3.94 -8.65
N ASN A 159 -6.19 -3.20 -9.59
CA ASN A 159 -7.58 -3.37 -9.95
C ASN A 159 -7.75 -4.41 -11.07
N GLY A 160 -8.33 -5.55 -10.74
CA GLY A 160 -8.61 -6.63 -11.69
C GLY A 160 -9.63 -6.27 -12.76
N SER A 161 -10.53 -5.31 -12.51
CA SER A 161 -11.54 -4.85 -13.47
C SER A 161 -11.03 -3.81 -14.48
N HIS A 162 -9.73 -3.46 -14.40
CA HIS A 162 -9.14 -2.46 -15.29
C HIS A 162 -9.07 -2.94 -16.74
N LEU A 163 -9.41 -2.08 -17.71
CA LEU A 163 -9.48 -2.42 -19.14
C LEU A 163 -8.21 -3.07 -19.72
N TRP A 164 -7.04 -2.71 -19.19
CA TRP A 164 -5.75 -3.18 -19.69
C TRP A 164 -5.11 -4.24 -18.79
N ARG A 165 -5.85 -4.74 -17.80
CA ARG A 165 -5.31 -5.67 -16.79
C ARG A 165 -4.72 -6.93 -17.43
N GLU A 166 -5.43 -7.55 -18.34
CA GLU A 166 -4.96 -8.73 -19.05
C GLU A 166 -3.69 -8.46 -19.89
N HIS A 167 -3.66 -7.33 -20.58
CA HIS A 167 -2.49 -6.91 -21.36
C HIS A 167 -1.26 -6.67 -20.46
N ILE A 168 -1.46 -6.01 -19.33
CA ILE A 168 -0.40 -5.74 -18.34
C ILE A 168 0.18 -7.04 -17.82
N ARG A 169 -0.66 -8.01 -17.46
CA ARG A 169 -0.24 -9.33 -16.98
C ARG A 169 0.49 -10.15 -18.05
N LYS A 170 -0.08 -10.27 -19.24
CA LYS A 170 0.53 -11.04 -20.34
C LYS A 170 1.93 -10.53 -20.73
N ASN A 171 2.18 -9.25 -20.57
CA ASN A 171 3.44 -8.63 -20.94
C ASN A 171 4.35 -8.33 -19.72
N ASN A 172 4.00 -8.83 -18.54
CA ASN A 172 4.75 -8.64 -17.28
C ASN A 172 5.13 -7.17 -17.01
N LEU A 173 4.19 -6.25 -17.24
CA LEU A 173 4.44 -4.81 -17.09
C LEU A 173 4.39 -4.33 -15.63
N CYS A 174 4.07 -5.21 -14.69
CA CYS A 174 4.01 -4.91 -13.25
C CYS A 174 5.31 -5.18 -12.49
N GLY A 175 6.31 -5.80 -13.12
CA GLY A 175 7.66 -5.94 -12.59
C GLY A 175 7.95 -7.22 -11.82
N TYR A 176 7.01 -7.80 -11.08
CA TYR A 176 7.24 -9.04 -10.33
C TYR A 176 6.52 -10.22 -10.95
N ASN A 177 7.22 -11.34 -11.11
CA ASN A 177 6.65 -12.59 -11.64
C ASN A 177 6.05 -13.45 -10.51
N ILE A 178 5.32 -12.82 -9.60
CA ILE A 178 4.63 -13.49 -8.50
C ILE A 178 3.14 -13.52 -8.84
N PRO A 179 2.51 -14.70 -8.78
CA PRO A 179 1.08 -14.81 -9.05
C PRO A 179 0.25 -13.90 -8.14
N GLU A 180 -0.80 -13.34 -8.70
CA GLU A 180 -1.74 -12.48 -7.96
C GLU A 180 -3.16 -12.74 -8.46
N ILE A 181 -4.16 -12.54 -7.59
CA ILE A 181 -5.56 -12.55 -7.97
C ILE A 181 -5.97 -11.19 -8.54
N ASP A 182 -7.00 -11.19 -9.36
CA ASP A 182 -7.61 -9.98 -9.87
C ASP A 182 -8.71 -9.49 -8.92
N TYR A 183 -8.36 -8.59 -8.01
CA TYR A 183 -9.36 -7.96 -7.15
C TYR A 183 -10.32 -7.09 -7.94
N SER A 184 -11.61 -7.41 -7.89
CA SER A 184 -12.66 -6.44 -8.18
C SER A 184 -13.01 -5.65 -6.93
N VAL A 185 -13.68 -4.51 -7.10
CA VAL A 185 -14.22 -3.74 -5.97
C VAL A 185 -15.13 -4.61 -5.09
N THR A 186 -16.04 -5.36 -5.72
CA THR A 186 -17.00 -6.21 -5.00
C THR A 186 -16.32 -7.30 -4.19
N LEU A 187 -15.30 -7.96 -4.75
CA LEU A 187 -14.55 -8.98 -4.03
C LEU A 187 -13.81 -8.39 -2.83
N HIS A 188 -13.19 -7.23 -3.03
CA HIS A 188 -12.42 -6.57 -1.98
C HIS A 188 -13.30 -6.08 -0.83
N GLU A 189 -14.43 -5.42 -1.15
CA GLU A 189 -15.42 -5.01 -0.15
C GLU A 189 -15.97 -6.23 0.60
N LYS A 190 -16.31 -7.31 -0.12
CA LYS A 190 -16.83 -8.53 0.50
C LYS A 190 -15.85 -9.14 1.51
N GLU A 191 -14.58 -9.31 1.15
CA GLU A 191 -13.59 -9.91 2.06
C GLU A 191 -13.39 -9.06 3.33
N LEU A 192 -13.41 -7.73 3.24
CA LEU A 192 -13.35 -6.87 4.42
C LEU A 192 -14.59 -7.00 5.31
N ILE A 193 -15.77 -7.03 4.70
CA ILE A 193 -17.04 -7.17 5.43
C ILE A 193 -17.09 -8.54 6.12
N ASP A 194 -16.76 -9.61 5.41
CA ASP A 194 -16.74 -10.99 5.95
C ASP A 194 -15.72 -11.12 7.11
N SER A 195 -14.71 -10.27 7.15
CA SER A 195 -13.72 -10.22 8.23
C SER A 195 -14.13 -9.37 9.43
N GLY A 196 -15.31 -8.75 9.39
CA GLY A 196 -15.88 -7.97 10.48
C GLY A 196 -15.75 -6.46 10.38
N PHE A 197 -15.05 -5.94 9.35
CA PHE A 197 -15.01 -4.49 9.12
C PHE A 197 -16.34 -3.97 8.61
N GLN A 198 -16.70 -2.78 9.03
CA GLN A 198 -17.91 -2.06 8.63
C GLN A 198 -17.58 -0.76 7.93
N ASN A 199 -18.60 -0.07 7.40
CA ASN A 199 -18.43 1.19 6.67
C ASN A 199 -17.35 1.09 5.60
N VAL A 200 -17.33 -0.03 4.86
CA VAL A 200 -16.34 -0.30 3.84
C VAL A 200 -16.54 0.64 2.66
N ILE A 201 -15.46 1.32 2.27
CA ILE A 201 -15.44 2.31 1.19
C ILE A 201 -14.36 1.92 0.19
N ALA A 202 -14.74 1.53 -1.02
CA ALA A 202 -13.78 1.31 -2.10
C ALA A 202 -13.72 2.52 -3.03
N ILE A 203 -12.49 2.93 -3.31
CA ILE A 203 -12.17 4.12 -4.09
C ILE A 203 -11.31 3.68 -5.28
N PRO A 204 -11.83 3.78 -6.52
CA PRO A 204 -11.00 3.62 -7.71
C PRO A 204 -9.84 4.63 -7.69
N TRP A 205 -8.62 4.14 -7.92
CA TRP A 205 -7.41 4.91 -7.69
C TRP A 205 -6.41 4.78 -8.83
N ASN A 206 -5.50 5.75 -8.96
CA ASN A 206 -4.47 5.74 -9.99
C ASN A 206 -5.01 5.66 -11.42
N TYR A 207 -5.94 6.54 -11.77
CA TYR A 207 -6.48 6.61 -13.12
C TYR A 207 -5.38 6.76 -14.17
N PHE A 208 -5.40 5.89 -15.19
CA PHE A 208 -4.38 5.81 -16.24
C PHE A 208 -2.94 5.59 -15.73
N GLY A 209 -2.76 5.02 -14.53
CA GLY A 209 -1.44 4.73 -13.97
C GLY A 209 -0.60 3.81 -14.86
N PHE A 210 -1.23 2.87 -15.55
CA PHE A 210 -0.62 1.96 -16.53
C PHE A 210 0.07 2.68 -17.71
N ALA A 211 -0.39 3.87 -18.10
CA ALA A 211 0.17 4.59 -19.24
C ALA A 211 1.68 4.86 -19.08
N LYS A 212 2.16 4.98 -17.85
CA LYS A 212 3.58 5.18 -17.57
C LYS A 212 4.46 3.97 -17.90
N GLY A 213 3.91 2.75 -17.81
CA GLY A 213 4.64 1.51 -18.10
C GLY A 213 4.62 1.13 -19.58
N ILE A 214 3.61 1.55 -20.33
CA ILE A 214 3.40 1.14 -21.73
C ILE A 214 4.16 2.04 -22.71
N VAL A 215 4.34 3.33 -22.41
CA VAL A 215 4.94 4.26 -23.34
C VAL A 215 6.47 4.28 -23.31
N LYS A 216 7.09 4.24 -24.49
CA LYS A 216 8.53 4.38 -24.68
C LYS A 216 8.88 5.80 -25.14
N GLY A 217 10.09 6.25 -24.81
CA GLY A 217 10.60 7.56 -25.21
C GLY A 217 10.26 8.71 -24.25
N LYS A 218 11.13 9.74 -24.20
CA LYS A 218 11.02 10.86 -23.23
C LYS A 218 9.75 11.69 -23.40
N ILE A 219 9.38 12.01 -24.65
CA ILE A 219 8.18 12.83 -24.96
C ILE A 219 6.92 12.08 -24.56
N ASN A 220 6.81 10.81 -24.95
CA ASN A 220 5.67 9.99 -24.60
C ASN A 220 5.54 9.78 -23.09
N LYS A 221 6.66 9.63 -22.35
CA LYS A 221 6.66 9.55 -20.89
C LYS A 221 6.19 10.84 -20.24
N ALA A 222 6.58 12.01 -20.78
CA ALA A 222 6.10 13.31 -20.31
C ALA A 222 4.59 13.46 -20.54
N LEU A 223 4.09 13.09 -21.72
CA LEU A 223 2.67 13.09 -22.04
C LEU A 223 1.88 12.13 -21.13
N ALA A 224 2.35 10.90 -20.94
CA ALA A 224 1.74 9.93 -20.04
C ALA A 224 1.69 10.43 -18.59
N LYS A 225 2.73 11.13 -18.14
CA LYS A 225 2.76 11.78 -16.82
C LYS A 225 1.69 12.88 -16.74
N THR A 226 1.54 13.70 -17.76
CA THR A 226 0.51 14.75 -17.81
C THR A 226 -0.88 14.15 -17.77
N VAL A 227 -1.16 13.16 -18.62
CA VAL A 227 -2.44 12.42 -18.62
C VAL A 227 -2.74 11.82 -17.25
N PHE A 228 -1.75 11.18 -16.63
CA PHE A 228 -1.90 10.62 -15.29
C PHE A 228 -2.25 11.70 -14.24
N LEU A 229 -1.52 12.80 -14.21
CA LEU A 229 -1.75 13.87 -13.24
C LEU A 229 -3.12 14.54 -13.43
N THR A 230 -3.47 14.86 -14.67
CA THR A 230 -4.76 15.48 -15.03
C THR A 230 -5.91 14.56 -14.69
N SER A 231 -5.85 13.30 -15.11
CA SER A 231 -6.92 12.32 -14.87
C SER A 231 -7.14 12.08 -13.38
N ASN A 232 -6.07 12.00 -12.58
CA ASN A 232 -6.19 11.84 -11.14
C ASN A 232 -6.69 13.09 -10.41
N GLY A 233 -6.62 14.27 -11.04
CA GLY A 233 -7.28 15.49 -10.55
C GLY A 233 -8.77 15.52 -10.90
N VAL A 234 -9.11 15.13 -12.12
CA VAL A 234 -10.45 15.29 -12.70
C VAL A 234 -11.39 14.11 -12.42
N MET A 235 -10.93 12.86 -12.64
CA MET A 235 -11.79 11.66 -12.53
C MET A 235 -12.51 11.49 -11.17
N PRO A 236 -11.94 11.85 -10.01
CA PRO A 236 -12.68 11.75 -8.76
C PRO A 236 -13.92 12.65 -8.70
N VAL A 237 -13.87 13.83 -9.34
CA VAL A 237 -14.95 14.84 -9.27
C VAL A 237 -15.94 14.79 -10.42
N VAL A 238 -15.59 14.10 -11.53
CA VAL A 238 -16.53 13.92 -12.65
C VAL A 238 -17.70 13.04 -12.21
N PRO A 239 -18.94 13.39 -12.51
CA PRO A 239 -20.13 12.62 -12.13
C PRO A 239 -20.35 11.40 -13.03
N LEU A 240 -19.35 10.51 -13.10
CA LEU A 240 -19.45 9.23 -13.79
C LEU A 240 -19.89 8.12 -12.83
N PRO A 241 -20.65 7.12 -13.31
CA PRO A 241 -20.93 5.91 -12.54
C PRO A 241 -19.65 5.27 -12.00
N ARG A 242 -19.71 4.69 -10.81
CA ARG A 242 -18.57 4.02 -10.15
C ARG A 242 -17.96 2.95 -11.07
N THR A 243 -18.80 2.14 -11.72
CA THR A 243 -18.39 1.09 -12.67
C THR A 243 -17.56 1.63 -13.82
N CYS A 244 -17.89 2.82 -14.33
CA CYS A 244 -17.06 3.48 -15.35
C CYS A 244 -15.71 3.91 -14.79
N LYS A 245 -15.69 4.49 -13.59
CA LYS A 245 -14.45 4.90 -12.92
C LYS A 245 -13.52 3.71 -12.65
N GLU A 246 -14.07 2.58 -12.23
CA GLU A 246 -13.33 1.34 -11.97
C GLU A 246 -12.57 0.86 -13.22
N ARG A 247 -13.17 0.93 -14.41
CA ARG A 247 -12.53 0.49 -15.65
C ARG A 247 -11.26 1.25 -16.03
N PHE A 248 -11.10 2.48 -15.56
CA PHE A 248 -9.94 3.34 -15.82
C PHE A 248 -8.98 3.47 -14.66
N ALA A 249 -9.33 2.94 -13.49
CA ALA A 249 -8.50 2.95 -12.30
C ALA A 249 -7.53 1.77 -12.31
N HIS A 250 -6.23 2.04 -12.22
CA HIS A 250 -5.21 1.01 -12.15
C HIS A 250 -5.21 0.27 -10.81
N SER A 251 -5.61 0.93 -9.74
CA SER A 251 -5.58 0.40 -8.38
C SER A 251 -6.90 0.66 -7.66
N LEU A 252 -7.17 -0.14 -6.65
CA LEU A 252 -8.25 0.07 -5.68
C LEU A 252 -7.65 0.48 -4.35
N LEU A 253 -8.21 1.51 -3.74
CA LEU A 253 -7.99 1.87 -2.36
C LEU A 253 -9.27 1.53 -1.59
N VAL A 254 -9.18 0.63 -0.62
CA VAL A 254 -10.33 0.24 0.19
C VAL A 254 -10.04 0.55 1.66
N LEU A 255 -11.02 1.15 2.31
CA LEU A 255 -11.01 1.48 3.73
C LEU A 255 -12.13 0.71 4.42
N GLY A 256 -11.88 0.15 5.58
CA GLY A 256 -12.88 -0.49 6.43
C GLY A 256 -12.71 -0.06 7.88
N LYS A 257 -13.79 0.13 8.62
CA LYS A 257 -13.77 0.54 10.03
C LYS A 257 -14.07 -0.65 10.94
N LYS A 258 -13.28 -0.85 11.99
CA LYS A 258 -13.62 -1.74 13.09
C LYS A 258 -14.58 -1.03 14.03
N THR A 259 -15.72 -1.63 14.32
CA THR A 259 -16.67 -1.08 15.31
C THR A 259 -16.09 -1.07 16.72
N MET A 260 -16.66 -0.22 17.57
CA MET A 260 -16.32 -0.19 18.99
C MET A 260 -16.91 -1.42 19.70
#